data_cd4b1773b93df3b48afb507fd7346457
#
_entry.id   cd4b1773b93df3b48afb507fd7346457
#
_cell.length_a   1.000
_cell.length_b   1.000
_cell.length_c   1.000
_cell.angle_alpha   90.00
_cell.angle_beta   90.00
_cell.angle_gamma   90.00
#
_symmetry.space_group_name_H-M   'P 1'
#
loop_
_entity.id
_entity.type
_entity.pdbx_description
1 polymer ?
#
loop_
_entity_poly.entity_id
_entity_poly.type
_entity_poly.pdbx_seq_one_letter_code
_entity_poly.pdbx_strand_id
1 'polypeptide(L)'
;MTKLAVREYTGVKALALQALLFACSGCFHVHRKPQIASEQVAATIQFPEWSQDKTTALTGPELKALQIAMDDFKPLGSEASKKDDAWTRCLSRLESYDAWVRGGERVTFIHFTPKEDERCGLQPSLMDAGASYAVSDDGIILKRE
;
A
#
# COMPACT_ATOMS: atom_id res chain seq x y z
N MET A 1 -42.36 -52.93 11.22
CA MET A 1 -41.70 -52.54 9.98
C MET A 1 -41.61 -51.01 9.90
N THR A 2 -40.52 -50.41 10.33
CA THR A 2 -40.22 -49.00 10.03
C THR A 2 -38.82 -48.69 10.60
N LYS A 3 -37.78 -48.99 9.83
CA LYS A 3 -36.38 -48.60 10.09
C LYS A 3 -35.79 -48.15 8.78
N LEU A 4 -35.98 -46.92 8.34
CA LEU A 4 -35.27 -46.31 7.21
C LEU A 4 -35.58 -44.82 7.13
N ALA A 5 -35.07 -44.00 8.01
CA ALA A 5 -35.11 -42.55 7.81
C ALA A 5 -34.14 -41.71 8.66
N VAL A 6 -33.07 -42.31 9.24
CA VAL A 6 -32.17 -41.52 10.15
C VAL A 6 -30.75 -41.37 9.57
N ARG A 7 -30.44 -41.95 8.42
CA ARG A 7 -29.02 -42.03 7.95
C ARG A 7 -28.58 -40.90 6.99
N GLU A 8 -29.49 -40.11 6.46
CA GLU A 8 -29.11 -39.06 5.47
C GLU A 8 -28.87 -37.64 6.06
N TYR A 9 -29.29 -37.41 7.29
CA TYR A 9 -29.22 -36.05 7.87
C TYR A 9 -27.85 -35.68 8.46
N THR A 10 -26.97 -36.62 8.68
CA THR A 10 -25.63 -36.40 9.24
C THR A 10 -24.61 -35.97 8.20
N GLY A 11 -24.75 -36.40 6.95
CA GLY A 11 -23.81 -36.07 5.87
C GLY A 11 -23.90 -34.63 5.41
N VAL A 12 -25.11 -34.10 5.32
CA VAL A 12 -25.34 -32.70 4.84
C VAL A 12 -24.86 -31.65 5.87
N LYS A 13 -25.02 -31.94 7.17
CA LYS A 13 -24.53 -31.04 8.23
C LYS A 13 -23.01 -31.02 8.32
N ALA A 14 -22.34 -32.12 8.07
CA ALA A 14 -20.87 -32.20 8.06
C ALA A 14 -20.28 -31.42 6.86
N LEU A 15 -20.88 -31.53 5.68
CA LEU A 15 -20.47 -30.81 4.48
C LEU A 15 -20.67 -29.29 4.60
N ALA A 16 -21.79 -28.86 5.21
CA ALA A 16 -22.05 -27.46 5.45
C ALA A 16 -21.07 -26.84 6.46
N LEU A 17 -20.68 -27.57 7.50
CA LEU A 17 -19.71 -27.12 8.49
C LEU A 17 -18.28 -27.02 7.90
N GLN A 18 -17.89 -27.94 7.02
CA GLN A 18 -16.62 -27.87 6.31
C GLN A 18 -16.56 -26.69 5.33
N ALA A 19 -17.64 -26.41 4.60
CA ALA A 19 -17.71 -25.25 3.71
C ALA A 19 -17.58 -23.91 4.47
N LEU A 20 -18.14 -23.82 5.68
CA LEU A 20 -18.02 -22.62 6.51
C LEU A 20 -16.60 -22.39 7.03
N LEU A 21 -15.84 -23.45 7.32
CA LEU A 21 -14.44 -23.35 7.76
C LEU A 21 -13.50 -22.90 6.64
N PHE A 22 -13.79 -23.24 5.38
CA PHE A 22 -13.01 -22.75 4.23
C PHE A 22 -13.31 -21.28 3.87
N ALA A 23 -14.49 -20.76 4.17
CA ALA A 23 -14.85 -19.39 3.91
C ALA A 23 -14.13 -18.39 4.84
N CYS A 24 -13.66 -18.80 6.02
CA CYS A 24 -12.96 -17.94 6.98
C CYS A 24 -11.45 -17.86 6.75
N SER A 25 -10.86 -18.65 5.86
CA SER A 25 -9.40 -18.65 5.62
C SER A 25 -8.92 -17.61 4.58
N GLY A 26 -9.81 -16.75 4.06
CA GLY A 26 -9.55 -15.86 2.93
C GLY A 26 -8.91 -14.51 3.25
N CYS A 27 -8.63 -14.15 4.50
CA CYS A 27 -8.13 -12.81 4.84
C CYS A 27 -6.82 -12.83 5.63
N PHE A 28 -5.86 -13.69 5.29
CA PHE A 28 -4.50 -13.46 5.76
C PHE A 28 -3.82 -12.42 4.88
N HIS A 29 -3.91 -11.15 5.26
CA HIS A 29 -2.99 -10.13 4.82
C HIS A 29 -1.60 -10.56 5.29
N VAL A 30 -0.82 -11.16 4.40
CA VAL A 30 0.59 -11.45 4.65
C VAL A 30 1.33 -10.12 4.68
N HIS A 31 1.39 -9.52 5.86
CA HIS A 31 2.25 -8.38 6.09
C HIS A 31 3.69 -8.86 5.92
N ARG A 32 4.26 -8.70 4.74
CA ARG A 32 5.68 -9.00 4.51
C ARG A 32 6.48 -8.06 5.40
N LYS A 33 7.13 -8.64 6.43
CA LYS A 33 8.10 -7.88 7.22
C LYS A 33 9.18 -7.36 6.27
N PRO A 34 9.59 -6.09 6.40
CA PRO A 34 10.70 -5.55 5.64
C PRO A 34 11.95 -6.39 5.88
N GLN A 35 12.77 -6.54 4.86
CA GLN A 35 14.05 -7.22 4.96
C GLN A 35 15.01 -6.35 5.75
N ILE A 36 15.58 -6.90 6.81
CA ILE A 36 16.57 -6.22 7.66
C ILE A 36 17.97 -6.62 7.19
N ALA A 37 18.86 -5.65 7.06
CA ALA A 37 20.25 -5.89 6.69
C ALA A 37 20.97 -6.71 7.78
N SER A 38 22.07 -7.39 7.42
CA SER A 38 22.92 -8.08 8.39
C SER A 38 23.59 -7.10 9.37
N GLU A 39 23.96 -7.57 10.56
CA GLU A 39 24.65 -6.76 11.55
C GLU A 39 25.94 -6.14 11.01
N GLN A 40 26.66 -6.85 10.13
CA GLN A 40 27.89 -6.34 9.50
C GLN A 40 27.61 -5.12 8.62
N VAL A 41 26.53 -5.15 7.85
CA VAL A 41 26.11 -4.00 7.04
C VAL A 41 25.61 -2.87 7.95
N ALA A 42 24.78 -3.19 8.94
CA ALA A 42 24.25 -2.20 9.89
C ALA A 42 25.38 -1.45 10.64
N ALA A 43 26.46 -2.13 11.01
CA ALA A 43 27.60 -1.53 11.69
C ALA A 43 28.34 -0.49 10.85
N THR A 44 28.21 -0.50 9.52
CA THR A 44 28.82 0.50 8.62
C THR A 44 27.97 1.77 8.47
N ILE A 45 26.72 1.75 8.90
CA ILE A 45 25.79 2.88 8.76
C ILE A 45 25.89 3.78 9.99
N GLN A 46 26.17 5.05 9.76
CA GLN A 46 26.14 6.08 10.79
C GLN A 46 24.94 6.99 10.58
N PHE A 47 24.11 7.17 11.60
CA PHE A 47 23.03 8.14 11.55
C PHE A 47 23.60 9.56 11.50
N PRO A 48 23.10 10.44 10.62
CA PRO A 48 23.50 11.85 10.60
C PRO A 48 22.98 12.58 11.85
N GLU A 49 23.59 13.71 12.16
CA GLU A 49 23.00 14.66 13.09
C GLU A 49 21.67 15.20 12.52
N TRP A 50 20.61 15.07 13.31
CA TRP A 50 19.28 15.57 12.94
C TRP A 50 19.22 17.08 13.21
N SER A 51 19.39 17.89 12.16
CA SER A 51 19.23 19.35 12.23
C SER A 51 18.01 19.80 11.43
N GLN A 52 17.30 20.79 11.92
CA GLN A 52 16.10 21.33 11.25
C GLN A 52 16.40 21.88 9.85
N ASP A 53 17.61 22.36 9.62
CA ASP A 53 18.02 22.96 8.34
C ASP A 53 18.23 21.95 7.20
N LYS A 54 18.34 20.67 7.53
CA LYS A 54 18.64 19.58 6.56
C LYS A 54 17.60 18.47 6.57
N THR A 55 16.55 18.59 7.36
CA THR A 55 15.53 17.56 7.52
C THR A 55 14.14 18.16 7.35
N THR A 56 13.25 17.43 6.69
CA THR A 56 11.83 17.73 6.66
C THR A 56 11.14 16.90 7.73
N ALA A 57 10.48 17.56 8.69
CA ALA A 57 9.68 16.89 9.71
C ALA A 57 8.24 16.79 9.23
N LEU A 58 7.69 15.55 9.25
CA LEU A 58 6.27 15.32 9.10
C LEU A 58 5.64 15.07 10.47
N THR A 59 4.51 15.70 10.72
CA THR A 59 3.72 15.48 11.95
C THR A 59 3.03 14.12 11.91
N GLY A 60 2.55 13.64 13.06
CA GLY A 60 1.81 12.36 13.13
C GLY A 60 0.60 12.29 12.20
N PRO A 61 -0.28 13.31 12.15
CA PRO A 61 -1.37 13.38 11.18
C PRO A 61 -0.91 13.33 9.72
N GLU A 62 0.14 14.06 9.35
CA GLU A 62 0.71 14.04 7.99
C GLU A 62 1.28 12.66 7.61
N LEU A 63 1.96 11.99 8.53
CA LEU A 63 2.45 10.62 8.32
C LEU A 63 1.30 9.63 8.09
N LYS A 64 0.23 9.72 8.90
CA LYS A 64 -0.97 8.90 8.75
C LYS A 64 -1.65 9.16 7.41
N ALA A 65 -1.82 10.42 7.04
CA ALA A 65 -2.45 10.83 5.78
C ALA A 65 -1.63 10.35 4.56
N LEU A 66 -0.30 10.49 4.61
CA LEU A 66 0.60 10.01 3.57
C LEU A 66 0.48 8.49 3.39
N GLN A 67 0.46 7.73 4.49
CA GLN A 67 0.28 6.28 4.42
C GLN A 67 -1.05 5.90 3.73
N ILE A 68 -2.16 6.54 4.11
CA ILE A 68 -3.48 6.29 3.52
C ILE A 68 -3.48 6.61 2.03
N ALA A 69 -2.90 7.73 1.62
CA ALA A 69 -2.80 8.12 0.22
C ALA A 69 -1.92 7.15 -0.58
N MET A 70 -0.80 6.68 -0.02
CA MET A 70 0.07 5.67 -0.65
C MET A 70 -0.65 4.34 -0.85
N ASP A 71 -1.39 3.87 0.15
CA ASP A 71 -2.13 2.61 0.10
C ASP A 71 -3.25 2.65 -0.95
N ASP A 72 -3.88 3.79 -1.18
CA ASP A 72 -4.90 3.97 -2.24
C ASP A 72 -4.25 4.17 -3.62
N PHE A 73 -3.17 4.94 -3.72
CA PHE A 73 -2.49 5.25 -4.97
C PHE A 73 -1.79 4.03 -5.58
N LYS A 74 -1.06 3.28 -4.78
CA LYS A 74 -0.32 2.07 -5.16
C LYS A 74 -0.56 0.97 -4.13
N PRO A 75 -1.71 0.28 -4.19
CA PRO A 75 -1.99 -0.81 -3.26
C PRO A 75 -0.93 -1.91 -3.33
N LEU A 76 -0.63 -2.51 -2.20
CA LEU A 76 0.29 -3.64 -2.12
C LEU A 76 -0.12 -4.76 -3.09
N GLY A 77 0.80 -5.17 -3.95
CA GLY A 77 0.57 -6.20 -4.97
C GLY A 77 0.00 -5.69 -6.29
N SER A 78 -0.14 -4.37 -6.47
CA SER A 78 -0.55 -3.75 -7.75
C SER A 78 0.60 -3.58 -8.74
N GLU A 79 1.76 -4.17 -8.49
CA GLU A 79 2.92 -4.08 -9.39
C GLU A 79 2.59 -4.65 -10.78
N ALA A 80 3.06 -3.96 -11.81
CA ALA A 80 2.89 -4.39 -13.18
C ALA A 80 3.54 -5.75 -13.46
N SER A 81 2.96 -6.51 -14.37
CA SER A 81 3.47 -7.79 -14.83
C SER A 81 4.80 -7.63 -15.58
N LYS A 82 5.63 -8.68 -15.58
CA LYS A 82 6.83 -8.74 -16.42
C LYS A 82 6.54 -8.62 -17.92
N LYS A 83 5.28 -8.87 -18.33
CA LYS A 83 4.85 -8.77 -19.74
C LYS A 83 4.48 -7.34 -20.15
N ASP A 84 4.27 -6.44 -19.19
CA ASP A 84 3.96 -5.06 -19.47
C ASP A 84 5.21 -4.33 -20.00
N ASP A 85 5.00 -3.23 -20.69
CA ASP A 85 6.11 -2.41 -21.20
C ASP A 85 6.93 -1.80 -20.04
N ALA A 86 8.15 -1.36 -20.36
CA ALA A 86 9.09 -0.83 -19.36
C ALA A 86 8.53 0.38 -18.61
N TRP A 87 7.74 1.20 -19.30
CA TRP A 87 7.11 2.37 -18.77
C TRP A 87 6.03 2.02 -17.75
N THR A 88 5.07 1.15 -18.10
CA THR A 88 4.03 0.66 -17.19
C THR A 88 4.65 0.02 -15.95
N ARG A 89 5.72 -0.77 -16.12
CA ARG A 89 6.45 -1.36 -14.98
C ARG A 89 7.09 -0.31 -14.09
N CYS A 90 7.63 0.76 -14.66
CA CYS A 90 8.24 1.83 -13.89
C CYS A 90 7.20 2.60 -13.09
N LEU A 91 6.13 3.03 -13.74
CA LEU A 91 5.05 3.79 -13.11
C LEU A 91 4.21 2.96 -12.13
N SER A 92 4.30 1.63 -12.14
CA SER A 92 3.64 0.79 -11.14
C SER A 92 4.33 0.81 -9.77
N ARG A 93 5.54 1.34 -9.67
CA ARG A 93 6.34 1.35 -8.45
C ARG A 93 6.20 2.67 -7.70
N LEU A 94 6.07 2.59 -6.39
CA LEU A 94 5.97 3.79 -5.55
C LEU A 94 7.25 4.63 -5.57
N GLU A 95 8.42 3.97 -5.66
CA GLU A 95 9.71 4.65 -5.75
C GLU A 95 9.90 5.49 -7.01
N SER A 96 9.03 5.35 -8.00
CA SER A 96 9.02 6.18 -9.22
C SER A 96 8.32 7.53 -9.04
N TYR A 97 7.90 7.86 -7.81
CA TYR A 97 7.19 9.11 -7.51
C TYR A 97 7.87 9.87 -6.38
N ASP A 98 7.74 11.18 -6.44
CA ASP A 98 7.96 12.07 -5.31
C ASP A 98 6.61 12.40 -4.67
N ALA A 99 6.59 12.52 -3.34
CA ALA A 99 5.42 12.92 -2.59
C ALA A 99 5.62 14.32 -2.00
N TRP A 100 4.69 15.23 -2.30
CA TRP A 100 4.61 16.56 -1.71
C TRP A 100 3.52 16.56 -0.67
N VAL A 101 3.85 16.85 0.57
CA VAL A 101 2.91 16.83 1.71
C VAL A 101 2.76 18.25 2.26
N ARG A 102 1.51 18.67 2.47
CA ARG A 102 1.18 19.96 3.06
C ARG A 102 0.06 19.80 4.07
N GLY A 103 0.35 20.07 5.34
CA GLY A 103 -0.65 20.19 6.39
C GLY A 103 -1.56 21.42 6.21
N GLY A 104 -2.82 21.26 6.52
CA GLY A 104 -3.82 22.31 6.65
C GLY A 104 -4.61 22.15 7.93
N GLU A 105 -5.61 22.97 8.15
CA GLU A 105 -6.50 22.86 9.30
C GLU A 105 -7.40 21.64 9.15
N ARG A 106 -7.13 20.54 9.90
CA ARG A 106 -7.87 19.27 9.90
C ARG A 106 -7.83 18.48 8.57
N VAL A 107 -6.99 18.87 7.62
CA VAL A 107 -6.83 18.18 6.33
C VAL A 107 -5.35 18.20 5.94
N THR A 108 -4.82 17.08 5.51
CA THR A 108 -3.51 16.98 4.88
C THR A 108 -3.67 16.78 3.39
N PHE A 109 -2.95 17.58 2.62
CA PHE A 109 -2.88 17.46 1.16
C PHE A 109 -1.63 16.73 0.77
N ILE A 110 -1.77 15.76 -0.14
CA ILE A 110 -0.67 14.96 -0.66
C ILE A 110 -0.75 15.01 -2.20
N HIS A 111 0.38 15.22 -2.83
CA HIS A 111 0.50 15.19 -4.28
C HIS A 111 1.65 14.27 -4.69
N PHE A 112 1.35 13.26 -5.48
CA PHE A 112 2.35 12.35 -6.07
C PHE A 112 2.68 12.82 -7.49
N THR A 113 3.96 13.00 -7.75
CA THR A 113 4.49 13.37 -9.08
C THR A 113 5.48 12.30 -9.54
N PRO A 114 5.39 11.81 -10.79
CA PRO A 114 6.42 10.94 -11.34
C PRO A 114 7.78 11.64 -11.30
N LYS A 115 8.81 10.92 -10.86
CA LYS A 115 10.19 11.41 -10.93
C LYS A 115 10.65 11.48 -12.39
N GLU A 116 11.40 12.52 -12.73
CA GLU A 116 12.23 12.53 -13.92
C GLU A 116 13.37 11.54 -13.71
N ASP A 117 13.17 10.30 -14.14
CA ASP A 117 14.14 9.21 -13.98
C ASP A 117 14.50 8.66 -15.36
N GLU A 118 15.78 8.83 -15.75
CA GLU A 118 16.31 8.30 -17.01
C GLU A 118 16.12 6.78 -17.14
N ARG A 119 16.11 6.05 -16.02
CA ARG A 119 15.88 4.60 -15.99
C ARG A 119 14.48 4.21 -16.45
N CYS A 120 13.51 5.12 -16.26
CA CYS A 120 12.14 4.92 -16.68
C CYS A 120 11.85 5.48 -18.07
N GLY A 121 12.79 6.25 -18.66
CA GLY A 121 12.56 6.98 -19.93
C GLY A 121 11.45 8.03 -19.79
N LEU A 122 11.20 8.52 -18.56
CA LEU A 122 10.18 9.52 -18.29
C LEU A 122 10.66 10.86 -18.84
N GLN A 123 9.94 11.36 -19.85
CA GLN A 123 10.12 12.71 -20.35
C GLN A 123 9.19 13.67 -19.58
N PRO A 124 9.53 14.97 -19.46
CA PRO A 124 8.77 15.95 -18.67
C PRO A 124 7.29 16.13 -19.07
N SER A 125 6.85 15.53 -20.18
CA SER A 125 5.51 15.70 -20.73
C SER A 125 4.41 14.85 -20.11
N LEU A 126 4.69 14.05 -19.05
CA LEU A 126 3.70 13.19 -18.43
C LEU A 126 3.06 13.84 -17.20
N MET A 127 2.26 14.84 -17.48
CA MET A 127 1.52 15.53 -16.43
C MET A 127 0.39 14.72 -15.80
N ASP A 128 -0.03 13.60 -16.41
CA ASP A 128 -1.24 12.86 -16.00
C ASP A 128 -0.98 11.55 -15.21
N ALA A 129 0.27 11.23 -14.89
CA ALA A 129 0.60 10.00 -14.17
C ALA A 129 0.66 10.15 -12.64
N GLY A 130 0.41 11.34 -12.11
CA GLY A 130 0.37 11.66 -10.69
C GLY A 130 -1.03 11.49 -10.08
N ALA A 131 -1.15 11.84 -8.81
CA ALA A 131 -2.43 11.92 -8.12
C ALA A 131 -2.36 12.92 -6.96
N SER A 132 -3.49 13.57 -6.69
CA SER A 132 -3.63 14.48 -5.55
C SER A 132 -4.68 13.95 -4.58
N TYR A 133 -4.39 14.07 -3.30
CA TYR A 133 -5.26 13.63 -2.22
C TYR A 133 -5.49 14.74 -1.20
N ALA A 134 -6.71 14.79 -0.68
CA ALA A 134 -7.05 15.51 0.54
C ALA A 134 -7.53 14.48 1.57
N VAL A 135 -6.81 14.34 2.68
CA VAL A 135 -7.10 13.36 3.73
C VAL A 135 -7.38 14.08 5.04
N SER A 136 -8.50 13.77 5.70
CA SER A 136 -8.84 14.33 7.01
C SER A 136 -8.00 13.74 8.13
N ASP A 137 -7.94 14.41 9.29
CA ASP A 137 -7.27 13.92 10.50
C ASP A 137 -7.83 12.57 10.97
N ASP A 138 -9.12 12.31 10.70
CA ASP A 138 -9.76 11.02 10.99
C ASP A 138 -9.28 9.89 10.05
N GLY A 139 -8.56 10.23 8.98
CA GLY A 139 -8.02 9.28 8.01
C GLY A 139 -8.98 8.92 6.89
N ILE A 140 -9.87 9.84 6.53
CA ILE A 140 -10.81 9.68 5.42
C ILE A 140 -10.28 10.44 4.21
N ILE A 141 -10.22 9.80 3.04
CA ILE A 141 -9.93 10.49 1.79
C ILE A 141 -11.15 11.34 1.43
N LEU A 142 -11.00 12.66 1.55
CA LEU A 142 -12.06 13.64 1.25
C LEU A 142 -12.14 13.92 -0.25
N LYS A 143 -11.01 13.88 -0.95
CA LYS A 143 -10.91 14.15 -2.39
C LYS A 143 -9.70 13.43 -2.97
N ARG A 144 -9.85 12.98 -4.23
CA ARG A 144 -8.80 12.40 -5.06
C ARG A 144 -8.94 12.95 -6.50
N GLU A 145 -7.83 13.36 -7.10
CA GLU A 145 -7.71 13.81 -8.50
C GLU A 145 -6.52 13.14 -9.17
#